data_fb5371371fac2aeddb1fd2834d9fa770
#
_entry.id   fb5371371fac2aeddb1fd2834d9fa770
#
_cell.length_a   1.000
_cell.length_b   1.000
_cell.length_c   1.000
_cell.angle_alpha   90.00
_cell.angle_beta   90.00
_cell.angle_gamma   90.00
#
_symmetry.space_group_name_H-M   'P 1'
#
loop_
_entity.id
_entity.type
_entity.pdbx_description
1 polymer ?
#
loop_
_entity_poly.entity_id
_entity_poly.type
_entity_poly.pdbx_seq_one_letter_code
_entity_poly.pdbx_strand_id
1 'polypeptide(L)'
;MKAKPTYLAVALAAMLAASCVEDFDLQVAKESSTRLVVDCLLTTELSAETTNNTVRLSTSVPYGSNRRPEVENAVVMLSDGERTMRLEPIEGSGEYVTPNDFKGEEGRTYTLEIDAELDGEPVHCTSSATMPPSGIRADDMDYYKMSDSLWVFALWGQDEPGIISHYGGELVVHGKRQPYDKWVFIDGSDMFDGNYLWGGEYLFYSTSSLMVPEGEEPNLPLVEGDVVTLYFYTMEDFFYKWFMAMSSESMAHFPMFSPQPANLPTNIEGNAIGVFGLASVTKLSVTIGDPERTRMDMLKDHIKF
;
A
#
# COMPACT_ATOMS: atom_id res chain seq x y z
N MET A 1 -19.48 -65.90 -20.26
CA MET A 1 -20.53 -64.88 -20.09
C MET A 1 -19.90 -63.50 -20.42
N LYS A 2 -20.29 -62.87 -21.53
CA LYS A 2 -19.78 -61.56 -21.89
C LYS A 2 -20.67 -60.48 -21.21
N ALA A 3 -20.15 -59.78 -20.23
CA ALA A 3 -20.85 -58.68 -19.62
C ALA A 3 -21.16 -57.63 -20.71
N LYS A 4 -22.43 -57.22 -20.77
CA LYS A 4 -22.88 -56.22 -21.75
C LYS A 4 -22.24 -54.83 -21.40
N PRO A 5 -21.72 -54.10 -22.40
CA PRO A 5 -21.04 -52.79 -22.18
C PRO A 5 -21.91 -51.74 -21.42
N THR A 6 -23.23 -51.91 -21.47
CA THR A 6 -24.20 -51.09 -20.70
C THR A 6 -24.02 -51.15 -19.19
N TYR A 7 -23.64 -52.27 -18.62
CA TYR A 7 -23.42 -52.36 -17.14
C TYR A 7 -22.13 -51.67 -16.69
N LEU A 8 -21.11 -51.67 -17.55
CA LEU A 8 -19.86 -50.97 -17.28
C LEU A 8 -20.05 -49.46 -17.30
N ALA A 9 -20.84 -48.96 -18.25
CA ALA A 9 -21.16 -47.53 -18.35
C ALA A 9 -22.01 -47.02 -17.16
N VAL A 10 -22.98 -47.82 -16.69
CA VAL A 10 -23.79 -47.50 -15.52
C VAL A 10 -22.96 -47.53 -14.23
N ALA A 11 -22.04 -48.48 -14.07
CA ALA A 11 -21.13 -48.53 -12.92
C ALA A 11 -20.16 -47.37 -12.90
N LEU A 12 -19.64 -46.94 -14.07
CA LEU A 12 -18.76 -45.74 -14.17
C LEU A 12 -19.50 -44.44 -13.88
N ALA A 13 -20.76 -44.32 -14.32
CA ALA A 13 -21.61 -43.17 -14.01
C ALA A 13 -21.99 -43.11 -12.52
N ALA A 14 -22.22 -44.23 -11.87
CA ALA A 14 -22.49 -44.29 -10.44
C ALA A 14 -21.27 -43.96 -9.57
N MET A 15 -20.03 -44.26 -10.02
CA MET A 15 -18.80 -43.83 -9.34
C MET A 15 -18.54 -42.34 -9.45
N LEU A 16 -18.97 -41.71 -10.53
CA LEU A 16 -18.83 -40.24 -10.71
C LEU A 16 -19.87 -39.46 -9.90
N ALA A 17 -21.00 -40.08 -9.52
CA ALA A 17 -22.02 -39.45 -8.69
C ALA A 17 -21.75 -39.58 -7.17
N ALA A 18 -20.74 -40.37 -6.76
CA ALA A 18 -20.30 -40.51 -5.38
C ALA A 18 -19.19 -39.52 -4.97
N SER A 19 -19.08 -38.38 -5.68
CA SER A 19 -18.33 -37.23 -5.17
C SER A 19 -19.11 -36.66 -3.99
N CYS A 20 -18.80 -37.17 -2.80
CA CYS A 20 -19.20 -36.52 -1.56
C CYS A 20 -18.59 -35.11 -1.61
N VAL A 21 -19.42 -34.09 -1.79
CA VAL A 21 -19.11 -32.75 -1.32
C VAL A 21 -19.17 -32.89 0.21
N GLU A 22 -18.05 -33.16 0.87
CA GLU A 22 -17.92 -32.83 2.27
C GLU A 22 -18.02 -31.28 2.31
N ASP A 23 -19.11 -30.81 2.88
CA ASP A 23 -19.17 -29.45 3.37
C ASP A 23 -18.04 -29.32 4.39
N PHE A 24 -16.92 -28.79 3.96
CA PHE A 24 -15.82 -28.44 4.84
C PHE A 24 -16.31 -27.22 5.63
N ASP A 25 -16.97 -27.50 6.76
CA ASP A 25 -17.29 -26.47 7.74
C ASP A 25 -15.93 -26.03 8.31
N LEU A 26 -15.35 -25.02 7.68
CA LEU A 26 -14.21 -24.29 8.21
C LEU A 26 -14.70 -23.75 9.56
N GLN A 27 -14.41 -24.47 10.61
CA GLN A 27 -14.46 -23.91 11.96
C GLN A 27 -13.31 -22.89 12.05
N VAL A 28 -13.49 -21.77 11.36
CA VAL A 28 -12.74 -20.56 11.68
C VAL A 28 -13.01 -20.31 13.14
N ALA A 29 -11.94 -20.32 13.93
CA ALA A 29 -12.02 -20.22 15.38
C ALA A 29 -12.98 -19.08 15.75
N LYS A 30 -14.15 -19.45 16.29
CA LYS A 30 -15.23 -18.52 16.65
C LYS A 30 -14.88 -17.60 17.81
N GLU A 31 -13.67 -17.71 18.32
CA GLU A 31 -13.17 -16.98 19.49
C GLU A 31 -11.82 -16.30 19.19
N SER A 32 -11.75 -15.50 18.14
CA SER A 32 -10.72 -14.47 18.13
C SER A 32 -11.26 -13.30 18.95
N SER A 33 -10.61 -12.99 20.08
CA SER A 33 -10.88 -11.74 20.80
C SER A 33 -10.77 -10.58 19.82
N THR A 34 -11.71 -9.64 19.88
CA THR A 34 -11.63 -8.37 19.15
C THR A 34 -10.29 -7.70 19.47
N ARG A 35 -9.54 -7.33 18.47
CA ARG A 35 -8.25 -6.65 18.60
C ARG A 35 -8.32 -5.26 17.99
N LEU A 36 -7.60 -4.33 18.57
CA LEU A 36 -7.38 -3.03 17.97
C LEU A 36 -6.54 -3.19 16.70
N VAL A 37 -6.95 -2.54 15.62
CA VAL A 37 -6.20 -2.46 14.36
C VAL A 37 -5.71 -1.03 14.20
N VAL A 38 -4.40 -0.89 14.07
CA VAL A 38 -3.72 0.39 13.88
C VAL A 38 -3.19 0.44 12.45
N ASP A 39 -3.53 1.51 11.73
CA ASP A 39 -3.04 1.80 10.38
C ASP A 39 -2.51 3.23 10.38
N CYS A 40 -1.21 3.38 10.29
CA CYS A 40 -0.56 4.68 10.36
C CYS A 40 0.63 4.74 9.41
N LEU A 41 0.68 5.80 8.62
CA LEU A 41 1.85 6.21 7.85
C LEU A 41 2.21 7.65 8.18
N LEU A 42 3.35 7.85 8.84
CA LEU A 42 3.94 9.18 9.01
C LEU A 42 4.95 9.47 7.89
N THR A 43 4.92 10.69 7.40
CA THR A 43 5.79 11.12 6.31
C THR A 43 6.47 12.46 6.60
N THR A 44 7.47 12.79 5.77
CA THR A 44 8.11 14.11 5.77
C THR A 44 7.29 15.17 5.04
N GLU A 45 6.03 14.90 4.70
CA GLU A 45 5.09 15.90 4.19
C GLU A 45 4.51 16.75 5.32
N LEU A 46 4.15 17.99 5.00
CA LEU A 46 3.41 18.83 5.94
C LEU A 46 1.98 18.30 6.06
N SER A 47 1.50 18.10 7.29
CA SER A 47 0.17 17.49 7.54
C SER A 47 -0.99 18.27 6.92
N ALA A 48 -0.87 19.59 6.81
CA ALA A 48 -1.85 20.41 6.11
C ALA A 48 -1.95 20.14 4.59
N GLU A 49 -0.99 19.42 4.00
CA GLU A 49 -0.86 19.20 2.54
C GLU A 49 -1.00 17.72 2.14
N THR A 50 -1.21 16.83 3.10
CA THR A 50 -1.24 15.38 2.87
C THR A 50 -2.41 14.73 3.58
N THR A 51 -2.84 13.57 3.07
CA THR A 51 -3.75 12.65 3.77
C THR A 51 -3.00 11.60 4.61
N ASN A 52 -1.66 11.58 4.51
CA ASN A 52 -0.80 10.84 5.43
C ASN A 52 -0.69 11.58 6.77
N ASN A 53 0.18 11.13 7.68
CA ASN A 53 0.33 11.70 9.03
C ASN A 53 -0.96 11.57 9.85
N THR A 54 -1.69 10.50 9.61
CA THR A 54 -2.97 10.16 10.26
C THR A 54 -2.86 8.77 10.84
N VAL A 55 -3.40 8.57 12.05
CA VAL A 55 -3.58 7.24 12.65
C VAL A 55 -5.03 6.84 12.48
N ARG A 56 -5.29 5.75 11.80
CA ARG A 56 -6.63 5.17 11.67
C ARG A 56 -6.77 3.98 12.60
N LEU A 57 -7.82 4.00 13.41
CA LEU A 57 -8.15 2.96 14.37
C LEU A 57 -9.44 2.24 13.98
N SER A 58 -9.39 0.92 13.99
CA SER A 58 -10.56 0.06 13.78
C SER A 58 -10.44 -1.21 14.63
N THR A 59 -11.46 -2.06 14.58
CA THR A 59 -11.39 -3.37 15.23
C THR A 59 -11.24 -4.49 14.21
N SER A 60 -10.56 -5.56 14.61
CA SER A 60 -10.52 -6.79 13.81
C SER A 60 -11.92 -7.38 13.65
N VAL A 61 -12.17 -7.97 12.48
CA VAL A 61 -13.44 -8.60 12.13
C VAL A 61 -13.18 -10.03 11.63
N PRO A 62 -14.18 -10.92 11.70
CA PRO A 62 -14.06 -12.26 11.12
C PRO A 62 -13.72 -12.20 9.63
N TYR A 63 -12.92 -13.17 9.18
CA TYR A 63 -12.56 -13.29 7.76
C TYR A 63 -13.80 -13.30 6.85
N GLY A 64 -13.72 -12.57 5.73
CA GLY A 64 -14.84 -12.41 4.79
C GLY A 64 -15.86 -11.34 5.18
N SER A 65 -15.65 -10.61 6.27
CA SER A 65 -16.46 -9.44 6.61
C SER A 65 -15.98 -8.22 5.84
N ASN A 66 -16.91 -7.51 5.20
CA ASN A 66 -16.65 -6.22 4.54
C ASN A 66 -16.82 -5.02 5.50
N ARG A 67 -17.03 -5.28 6.81
CA ARG A 67 -17.18 -4.23 7.81
C ARG A 67 -15.80 -3.83 8.33
N ARG A 68 -15.63 -2.55 8.62
CA ARG A 68 -14.47 -1.98 9.29
C ARG A 68 -14.97 -1.11 10.44
N PRO A 69 -15.27 -1.72 11.60
CA PRO A 69 -15.75 -0.95 12.74
C PRO A 69 -14.69 0.03 13.21
N GLU A 70 -15.00 1.30 13.22
CA GLU A 70 -14.10 2.38 13.58
C GLU A 70 -14.02 2.53 15.11
N VAL A 71 -12.86 2.99 15.62
CA VAL A 71 -12.64 3.28 17.04
C VAL A 71 -12.42 4.78 17.21
N GLU A 72 -13.44 5.47 17.75
CA GLU A 72 -13.45 6.93 17.84
C GLU A 72 -13.05 7.45 19.23
N ASN A 73 -13.16 6.62 20.27
CA ASN A 73 -12.94 7.02 21.67
C ASN A 73 -11.57 6.58 22.19
N ALA A 74 -10.50 6.89 21.42
CA ALA A 74 -9.14 6.62 21.85
C ALA A 74 -8.40 7.91 22.20
N VAL A 75 -7.39 7.78 23.05
CA VAL A 75 -6.37 8.80 23.27
C VAL A 75 -5.15 8.38 22.47
N VAL A 76 -4.80 9.15 21.46
CA VAL A 76 -3.66 8.87 20.58
C VAL A 76 -2.59 9.93 20.80
N MET A 77 -1.41 9.49 21.22
CA MET A 77 -0.27 10.34 21.52
C MET A 77 0.89 9.99 20.58
N LEU A 78 1.51 11.01 20.02
CA LEU A 78 2.70 10.88 19.18
C LEU A 78 3.84 11.69 19.80
N SER A 79 4.98 11.03 20.03
CA SER A 79 6.19 11.68 20.55
C SER A 79 7.33 11.61 19.52
N ASP A 80 8.08 12.67 19.37
CA ASP A 80 9.32 12.74 18.58
C ASP A 80 10.58 12.71 19.48
N GLY A 81 10.40 12.39 20.77
CA GLY A 81 11.44 12.36 21.79
C GLY A 81 11.69 13.71 22.48
N GLU A 82 11.30 14.82 21.88
CA GLU A 82 11.39 16.17 22.45
C GLU A 82 10.01 16.73 22.80
N ARG A 83 9.05 16.47 21.95
CA ARG A 83 7.66 16.93 22.05
C ARG A 83 6.73 15.73 21.99
N THR A 84 5.70 15.75 22.84
CA THR A 84 4.57 14.81 22.76
C THR A 84 3.33 15.60 22.37
N MET A 85 2.64 15.12 21.34
CA MET A 85 1.42 15.72 20.82
C MET A 85 0.26 14.75 20.90
N ARG A 86 -0.91 15.26 21.24
CA ARG A 86 -2.16 14.52 21.14
C ARG A 86 -2.71 14.69 19.75
N LEU A 87 -3.11 13.59 19.11
CA LEU A 87 -3.77 13.62 17.82
C LEU A 87 -5.27 13.89 18.01
N GLU A 88 -5.83 14.70 17.14
CA GLU A 88 -7.24 15.08 17.21
C GLU A 88 -8.10 14.10 16.38
N PRO A 89 -9.19 13.57 16.96
CA PRO A 89 -10.09 12.68 16.24
C PRO A 89 -10.91 13.42 15.18
N ILE A 90 -11.13 12.77 14.03
CA ILE A 90 -12.15 13.19 13.06
C ILE A 90 -13.42 12.40 13.36
N GLU A 91 -14.50 13.11 13.69
CA GLU A 91 -15.79 12.51 14.06
C GLU A 91 -16.31 11.59 12.95
N GLY A 92 -16.71 10.38 13.30
CA GLY A 92 -17.30 9.39 12.39
C GLY A 92 -16.33 8.69 11.44
N SER A 93 -15.01 8.75 11.67
CA SER A 93 -14.03 8.19 10.74
C SER A 93 -13.01 7.21 11.36
N GLY A 94 -12.88 7.18 12.68
CA GLY A 94 -11.81 6.46 13.37
C GLY A 94 -10.40 7.00 13.05
N GLU A 95 -10.30 8.19 12.47
CA GLU A 95 -9.04 8.85 12.12
C GLU A 95 -8.63 9.85 13.18
N TYR A 96 -7.33 9.86 13.49
CA TYR A 96 -6.68 10.77 14.43
C TYR A 96 -5.57 11.48 13.70
N VAL A 97 -5.68 12.80 13.55
CA VAL A 97 -4.79 13.60 12.74
C VAL A 97 -3.74 14.31 13.57
N THR A 98 -2.53 14.37 13.05
CA THR A 98 -1.48 15.22 13.62
C THR A 98 -1.82 16.70 13.43
N PRO A 99 -1.23 17.62 14.25
CA PRO A 99 -1.36 19.04 14.01
C PRO A 99 -0.98 19.44 12.58
N ASN A 100 -1.63 20.46 12.04
CA ASN A 100 -1.41 20.94 10.67
C ASN A 100 0.05 21.33 10.37
N ASP A 101 0.78 21.77 11.39
CA ASP A 101 2.19 22.15 11.32
C ASP A 101 3.16 20.97 11.51
N PHE A 102 2.64 19.77 11.73
CA PHE A 102 3.47 18.58 11.84
C PHE A 102 4.08 18.22 10.49
N LYS A 103 5.34 17.86 10.56
CA LYS A 103 6.12 17.33 9.44
C LYS A 103 7.15 16.36 10.02
N GLY A 104 7.20 15.15 9.50
CA GLY A 104 8.22 14.18 9.90
C GLY A 104 9.64 14.67 9.56
N GLU A 105 10.59 14.37 10.43
CA GLU A 105 12.01 14.73 10.26
C GLU A 105 12.84 13.47 10.07
N GLU A 106 13.68 13.46 9.04
CA GLU A 106 14.59 12.36 8.74
C GLU A 106 15.53 12.07 9.91
N GLY A 107 15.74 10.78 10.20
CA GLY A 107 16.58 10.31 11.31
C GLY A 107 15.94 10.45 12.70
N ARG A 108 14.77 11.04 12.82
CA ARG A 108 14.05 11.19 14.09
C ARG A 108 13.23 9.95 14.39
N THR A 109 13.29 9.49 15.64
CA THR A 109 12.47 8.37 16.13
C THR A 109 11.16 8.91 16.67
N TYR A 110 10.06 8.31 16.21
CA TYR A 110 8.70 8.59 16.65
C TYR A 110 8.17 7.44 17.47
N THR A 111 7.45 7.74 18.54
CA THR A 111 6.76 6.77 19.38
C THR A 111 5.28 7.09 19.37
N LEU A 112 4.48 6.11 18.98
CA LEU A 112 3.03 6.14 19.00
C LEU A 112 2.54 5.41 20.26
N GLU A 113 1.63 6.03 21.01
CA GLU A 113 0.98 5.46 22.19
C GLU A 113 -0.52 5.63 22.05
N ILE A 114 -1.28 4.56 22.26
CA ILE A 114 -2.73 4.55 22.09
C ILE A 114 -3.38 3.90 23.29
N ASP A 115 -4.30 4.63 23.91
CA ASP A 115 -5.21 4.15 24.94
C ASP A 115 -6.64 4.13 24.37
N ALA A 116 -7.28 2.97 24.37
CA ALA A 116 -8.63 2.77 23.86
C ALA A 116 -9.43 1.83 24.77
N GLU A 117 -10.72 1.70 24.51
CA GLU A 117 -11.60 0.73 25.15
C GLU A 117 -12.27 -0.12 24.08
N LEU A 118 -12.15 -1.44 24.17
CA LEU A 118 -12.79 -2.39 23.29
C LEU A 118 -13.66 -3.33 24.11
N ASP A 119 -14.94 -3.43 23.78
CA ASP A 119 -15.92 -4.30 24.46
C ASP A 119 -15.96 -4.10 25.98
N GLY A 120 -15.66 -2.87 26.46
CA GLY A 120 -15.62 -2.50 27.88
C GLY A 120 -14.28 -2.80 28.58
N GLU A 121 -13.29 -3.31 27.85
CA GLU A 121 -11.96 -3.60 28.38
C GLU A 121 -10.93 -2.56 27.88
N PRO A 122 -10.05 -2.06 28.77
CA PRO A 122 -9.02 -1.13 28.37
C PRO A 122 -7.96 -1.80 27.51
N VAL A 123 -7.56 -1.12 26.44
CA VAL A 123 -6.49 -1.52 25.54
C VAL A 123 -5.43 -0.44 25.52
N HIS A 124 -4.20 -0.82 25.85
CA HIS A 124 -3.02 0.02 25.69
C HIS A 124 -2.08 -0.61 24.69
N CYS A 125 -1.60 0.17 23.73
CA CYS A 125 -0.60 -0.29 22.78
C CYS A 125 0.38 0.83 22.43
N THR A 126 1.57 0.43 21.99
CA THR A 126 2.65 1.34 21.64
C THR A 126 3.43 0.80 20.44
N SER A 127 4.06 1.71 19.72
CA SER A 127 5.00 1.39 18.67
C SER A 127 6.06 2.48 18.54
N SER A 128 7.24 2.12 18.06
CA SER A 128 8.31 3.07 17.80
C SER A 128 9.02 2.73 16.50
N ALA A 129 9.30 3.76 15.69
CA ALA A 129 10.00 3.63 14.43
C ALA A 129 10.82 4.91 14.14
N THR A 130 11.84 4.79 13.31
CA THR A 130 12.69 5.92 12.94
C THR A 130 12.42 6.32 11.50
N MET A 131 12.20 7.62 11.27
CA MET A 131 12.01 8.17 9.93
C MET A 131 13.24 7.93 9.10
N PRO A 132 13.15 7.18 7.98
CA PRO A 132 14.32 6.94 7.14
C PRO A 132 14.81 8.24 6.52
N PRO A 133 16.10 8.39 6.22
CA PRO A 133 16.58 9.46 5.36
C PRO A 133 16.05 9.26 3.95
N SER A 134 16.01 10.32 3.16
CA SER A 134 15.73 10.17 1.73
C SER A 134 16.84 9.32 1.08
N GLY A 135 16.46 8.18 0.54
CA GLY A 135 17.40 7.23 -0.09
C GLY A 135 17.70 7.58 -1.54
N ILE A 136 17.04 8.57 -2.12
CA ILE A 136 17.22 8.94 -3.52
C ILE A 136 17.37 10.45 -3.70
N ARG A 137 18.37 10.83 -4.48
CA ARG A 137 18.43 12.15 -5.10
C ARG A 137 17.74 12.08 -6.45
N ALA A 138 16.47 12.47 -6.49
CA ALA A 138 15.70 12.50 -7.72
C ALA A 138 16.04 13.77 -8.51
N ASP A 139 16.48 13.61 -9.76
CA ASP A 139 16.92 14.69 -10.63
C ASP A 139 15.80 15.16 -11.58
N ASP A 140 15.03 14.20 -12.14
CA ASP A 140 13.98 14.50 -13.13
C ASP A 140 12.93 13.39 -13.22
N MET A 141 11.77 13.74 -13.76
CA MET A 141 10.71 12.82 -14.14
C MET A 141 10.19 13.18 -15.53
N ASP A 142 10.06 12.21 -16.39
CA ASP A 142 9.52 12.38 -17.74
C ASP A 142 8.50 11.27 -18.05
N TYR A 143 7.87 11.33 -19.20
CA TYR A 143 6.79 10.40 -19.56
C TYR A 143 6.79 10.09 -21.06
N TYR A 144 6.09 9.00 -21.40
CA TYR A 144 5.70 8.68 -22.76
C TYR A 144 4.42 7.87 -22.82
N LYS A 145 3.73 7.90 -23.96
CA LYS A 145 2.57 7.05 -24.23
C LYS A 145 3.03 5.71 -24.74
N MET A 146 2.70 4.65 -24.03
CA MET A 146 3.03 3.26 -24.42
C MET A 146 1.96 2.65 -25.33
N SER A 147 0.69 2.97 -25.08
CA SER A 147 -0.47 2.54 -25.87
C SER A 147 -1.60 3.56 -25.78
N ASP A 148 -2.70 3.32 -26.50
CA ASP A 148 -3.87 4.23 -26.51
C ASP A 148 -4.47 4.52 -25.13
N SER A 149 -4.25 3.61 -24.17
CA SER A 149 -4.78 3.73 -22.82
C SER A 149 -3.71 3.67 -21.71
N LEU A 150 -2.41 3.76 -22.05
CA LEU A 150 -1.35 3.57 -21.09
C LEU A 150 -0.21 4.58 -21.28
N TRP A 151 0.06 5.36 -20.23
CA TRP A 151 1.24 6.21 -20.11
C TRP A 151 2.21 5.61 -19.10
N VAL A 152 3.48 5.79 -19.38
CA VAL A 152 4.60 5.37 -18.53
C VAL A 152 5.34 6.60 -18.08
N PHE A 153 5.65 6.66 -16.79
CA PHE A 153 6.46 7.69 -16.18
C PHE A 153 7.80 7.11 -15.80
N ALA A 154 8.84 7.82 -16.14
CA ALA A 154 10.21 7.44 -15.89
C ALA A 154 10.85 8.42 -14.89
N LEU A 155 11.56 7.85 -13.91
CA LEU A 155 12.31 8.59 -12.90
C LEU A 155 13.79 8.53 -13.23
N TRP A 156 14.47 9.68 -13.15
CA TRP A 156 15.93 9.79 -13.15
C TRP A 156 16.39 10.25 -11.77
N GLY A 157 17.33 9.56 -11.21
CA GLY A 157 17.84 9.89 -9.88
C GLY A 157 19.00 8.98 -9.50
N GLN A 158 19.67 9.31 -8.44
CA GLN A 158 20.76 8.53 -7.88
C GLN A 158 20.39 8.03 -6.50
N ASP A 159 20.56 6.74 -6.29
CA ASP A 159 20.43 6.11 -5.00
C ASP A 159 21.59 6.53 -4.09
N GLU A 160 21.32 6.75 -2.81
CA GLU A 160 22.33 7.20 -1.85
C GLU A 160 23.22 6.01 -1.43
N PRO A 161 24.53 6.06 -1.70
CA PRO A 161 25.41 4.92 -1.46
C PRO A 161 25.53 4.57 0.03
N GLY A 162 25.51 3.27 0.32
CA GLY A 162 25.68 2.73 1.68
C GLY A 162 24.44 2.79 2.54
N ILE A 163 23.27 3.15 1.97
CA ILE A 163 21.98 3.12 2.63
C ILE A 163 21.11 2.09 1.91
N ILE A 164 20.73 1.02 2.62
CA ILE A 164 19.71 0.08 2.09
C ILE A 164 18.37 0.79 2.12
N SER A 165 17.86 1.15 0.95
CA SER A 165 16.63 1.88 0.81
C SER A 165 15.55 1.02 0.15
N HIS A 166 14.33 1.17 0.63
CA HIS A 166 13.16 0.56 0.04
C HIS A 166 12.23 1.67 -0.46
N TYR A 167 11.77 1.53 -1.68
CA TYR A 167 11.02 2.60 -2.33
C TYR A 167 9.59 2.21 -2.66
N GLY A 168 8.71 3.19 -2.56
CA GLY A 168 7.37 3.12 -3.10
C GLY A 168 7.04 4.37 -3.88
N GLY A 169 6.19 4.26 -4.88
CA GLY A 169 5.79 5.40 -5.68
C GLY A 169 4.32 5.42 -6.01
N GLU A 170 3.69 6.58 -5.89
CA GLU A 170 2.35 6.83 -6.37
C GLU A 170 2.32 8.02 -7.32
N LEU A 171 1.47 7.93 -8.33
CA LEU A 171 1.18 9.05 -9.22
C LEU A 171 -0.09 9.77 -8.75
N VAL A 172 -0.02 11.08 -8.65
CA VAL A 172 -1.18 11.95 -8.47
C VAL A 172 -1.49 12.61 -9.79
N VAL A 173 -2.64 12.28 -10.34
CA VAL A 173 -3.15 12.80 -11.61
C VAL A 173 -4.49 13.46 -11.36
N HIS A 174 -4.73 14.66 -11.91
CA HIS A 174 -5.95 15.42 -11.70
C HIS A 174 -6.29 15.64 -10.20
N GLY A 175 -5.26 15.73 -9.35
CA GLY A 175 -5.41 15.87 -7.90
C GLY A 175 -5.86 14.61 -7.15
N LYS A 176 -6.01 13.48 -7.86
CA LYS A 176 -6.42 12.20 -7.27
C LYS A 176 -5.19 11.35 -6.93
N ARG A 177 -5.05 11.02 -5.65
CA ARG A 177 -4.04 10.06 -5.17
C ARG A 177 -4.46 8.62 -5.49
N GLN A 178 -3.47 7.76 -5.67
CA GLN A 178 -3.72 6.33 -5.85
C GLN A 178 -3.77 5.62 -4.49
N PRO A 179 -4.66 4.64 -4.29
CA PRO A 179 -4.63 3.81 -3.09
C PRO A 179 -3.37 2.92 -3.06
N TYR A 180 -3.00 2.43 -1.88
CA TYR A 180 -1.77 1.64 -1.67
C TYR A 180 -1.62 0.44 -2.60
N ASP A 181 -2.68 -0.22 -3.00
CA ASP A 181 -2.67 -1.36 -3.93
C ASP A 181 -2.26 -0.99 -5.37
N LYS A 182 -2.21 0.30 -5.67
CA LYS A 182 -1.74 0.85 -6.96
C LYS A 182 -0.32 1.38 -6.91
N TRP A 183 0.31 1.39 -5.74
CA TRP A 183 1.68 1.85 -5.63
C TRP A 183 2.65 0.88 -6.30
N VAL A 184 3.71 1.42 -6.87
CA VAL A 184 4.83 0.63 -7.39
C VAL A 184 5.91 0.58 -6.32
N PHE A 185 6.51 -0.59 -6.14
CA PHE A 185 7.54 -0.84 -5.13
C PHE A 185 8.83 -1.28 -5.78
N ILE A 186 9.92 -0.79 -5.24
CA ILE A 186 11.28 -1.11 -5.67
C ILE A 186 12.05 -1.50 -4.41
N ASP A 187 12.57 -2.72 -4.41
CA ASP A 187 13.56 -3.12 -3.43
C ASP A 187 14.91 -2.50 -3.82
N GLY A 188 15.32 -1.50 -3.07
CA GLY A 188 16.58 -0.81 -3.25
C GLY A 188 17.79 -1.55 -2.69
N SER A 189 17.64 -2.87 -2.36
CA SER A 189 18.77 -3.68 -1.94
C SER A 189 19.88 -3.70 -2.99
N ASP A 190 21.04 -4.13 -2.63
CA ASP A 190 22.35 -4.28 -3.33
C ASP A 190 22.42 -3.95 -4.84
N MET A 191 21.30 -4.07 -5.59
CA MET A 191 21.26 -3.81 -7.03
C MET A 191 21.33 -2.33 -7.38
N PHE A 192 20.91 -1.44 -6.47
CA PHE A 192 20.81 0.00 -6.73
C PHE A 192 21.74 0.84 -5.86
N ASP A 193 22.41 0.25 -4.87
CA ASP A 193 23.28 0.96 -3.90
C ASP A 193 24.28 1.87 -4.61
N GLY A 194 24.08 3.19 -4.47
CA GLY A 194 24.85 4.24 -5.10
C GLY A 194 24.75 4.32 -6.64
N ASN A 195 23.90 3.51 -7.27
CA ASN A 195 23.73 3.52 -8.72
C ASN A 195 22.75 4.59 -9.16
N TYR A 196 22.98 5.12 -10.35
CA TYR A 196 22.06 6.02 -10.99
C TYR A 196 20.88 5.25 -11.57
N LEU A 197 19.66 5.57 -11.10
CA LEU A 197 18.42 5.06 -11.68
C LEU A 197 18.16 5.78 -13.00
N TRP A 198 18.50 5.10 -14.08
CA TRP A 198 18.47 5.65 -15.41
C TRP A 198 17.14 5.32 -16.09
N GLY A 199 16.22 6.27 -16.12
CA GLY A 199 14.91 6.10 -16.74
C GLY A 199 14.11 4.95 -16.13
N GLY A 200 14.06 4.87 -14.80
CA GLY A 200 13.25 3.86 -14.10
C GLY A 200 11.79 3.94 -14.53
N GLU A 201 11.39 3.09 -15.49
CA GLU A 201 10.06 3.07 -16.13
C GLU A 201 9.13 2.16 -15.33
N TYR A 202 8.83 2.53 -14.09
CA TYR A 202 8.05 1.65 -13.18
C TYR A 202 6.64 2.17 -12.89
N LEU A 203 6.34 3.40 -13.25
CA LEU A 203 5.10 4.06 -12.89
C LEU A 203 4.17 4.11 -14.09
N PHE A 204 2.96 3.59 -13.90
CA PHE A 204 1.98 3.44 -14.97
C PHE A 204 0.71 4.21 -14.65
N TYR A 205 0.18 4.91 -15.65
CA TYR A 205 -1.14 5.52 -15.59
C TYR A 205 -2.00 4.93 -16.71
N SER A 206 -3.06 4.23 -16.34
CA SER A 206 -3.95 3.54 -17.28
C SER A 206 -5.35 4.13 -17.26
N THR A 207 -5.92 4.31 -18.45
CA THR A 207 -7.33 4.68 -18.67
C THR A 207 -8.18 3.49 -19.11
N SER A 208 -7.60 2.28 -19.13
CA SER A 208 -8.30 1.06 -19.53
C SER A 208 -9.36 0.67 -18.52
N SER A 209 -10.59 0.51 -18.96
CA SER A 209 -11.71 0.00 -18.15
C SER A 209 -11.48 -1.43 -17.64
N LEU A 210 -10.56 -2.18 -18.27
CA LEU A 210 -10.20 -3.54 -17.84
C LEU A 210 -9.38 -3.58 -16.55
N MET A 211 -8.80 -2.43 -16.15
CA MET A 211 -8.00 -2.28 -14.94
C MET A 211 -8.74 -1.54 -13.81
N VAL A 212 -10.02 -1.31 -14.00
CA VAL A 212 -10.85 -0.57 -13.03
C VAL A 212 -11.66 -1.58 -12.22
N PRO A 213 -11.65 -1.50 -10.88
CA PRO A 213 -12.50 -2.32 -10.04
C PRO A 213 -13.99 -2.12 -10.36
N GLU A 214 -14.82 -3.12 -10.09
CA GLU A 214 -16.26 -3.04 -10.30
C GLU A 214 -16.86 -1.90 -9.46
N GLY A 215 -17.55 -0.97 -10.14
CA GLY A 215 -18.18 0.20 -9.51
C GLY A 215 -17.33 1.46 -9.48
N GLU A 216 -16.11 1.43 -9.99
CA GLU A 216 -15.28 2.61 -10.18
C GLU A 216 -15.32 3.11 -11.64
N GLU A 217 -15.07 4.41 -11.82
CA GLU A 217 -14.93 5.02 -13.14
C GLU A 217 -13.49 4.92 -13.65
N PRO A 218 -13.27 4.68 -14.95
CA PRO A 218 -11.94 4.72 -15.54
C PRO A 218 -11.28 6.09 -15.38
N ASN A 219 -9.96 6.10 -15.29
CA ASN A 219 -9.21 7.35 -15.29
C ASN A 219 -9.41 8.11 -16.61
N LEU A 220 -9.36 9.43 -16.55
CA LEU A 220 -9.43 10.28 -17.75
C LEU A 220 -8.10 10.23 -18.50
N PRO A 221 -8.11 10.33 -19.85
CA PRO A 221 -6.91 10.47 -20.64
C PRO A 221 -6.12 11.71 -20.25
N LEU A 222 -4.79 11.63 -20.34
CA LEU A 222 -3.92 12.78 -20.16
C LEU A 222 -4.02 13.69 -21.39
N VAL A 223 -4.07 15.00 -21.14
CA VAL A 223 -4.10 16.04 -22.17
C VAL A 223 -2.97 17.05 -21.94
N GLU A 224 -2.68 17.84 -22.97
CA GLU A 224 -1.71 18.94 -22.86
C GLU A 224 -2.08 19.90 -21.71
N GLY A 225 -1.12 20.20 -20.87
CA GLY A 225 -1.29 21.06 -19.69
C GLY A 225 -1.61 20.31 -18.40
N ASP A 226 -1.94 19.01 -18.44
CA ASP A 226 -2.10 18.23 -17.23
C ASP A 226 -0.79 18.17 -16.44
N VAL A 227 -0.90 18.22 -15.12
CA VAL A 227 0.24 18.04 -14.21
C VAL A 227 0.13 16.69 -13.54
N VAL A 228 1.17 15.89 -13.69
CA VAL A 228 1.32 14.61 -13.00
C VAL A 228 2.41 14.75 -11.96
N THR A 229 2.08 14.41 -10.71
CA THR A 229 3.02 14.46 -9.58
C THR A 229 3.32 13.06 -9.11
N LEU A 230 4.59 12.72 -9.02
CA LEU A 230 5.11 11.54 -8.37
C LEU A 230 5.39 11.87 -6.90
N TYR A 231 4.82 11.07 -6.02
CA TYR A 231 5.24 10.96 -4.64
C TYR A 231 6.08 9.71 -4.52
N PHE A 232 7.36 9.90 -4.26
CA PHE A 232 8.32 8.81 -4.15
C PHE A 232 8.75 8.68 -2.70
N TYR A 233 8.42 7.54 -2.10
CA TYR A 233 8.61 7.24 -0.69
C TYR A 233 9.86 6.41 -0.49
N THR A 234 10.78 6.86 0.37
CA THR A 234 11.78 6.00 0.97
C THR A 234 11.20 5.45 2.26
N MET A 235 10.98 4.14 2.31
CA MET A 235 10.25 3.48 3.39
C MET A 235 11.19 2.95 4.46
N GLU A 236 10.75 2.99 5.71
CA GLU A 236 11.35 2.26 6.81
C GLU A 236 11.23 0.73 6.54
N ASP A 237 12.24 -0.04 6.94
CA ASP A 237 12.39 -1.46 6.59
C ASP A 237 11.19 -2.34 7.01
N PHE A 238 10.65 -2.12 8.22
CA PHE A 238 9.49 -2.88 8.65
C PHE A 238 8.24 -2.53 7.84
N PHE A 239 8.03 -1.24 7.57
CA PHE A 239 6.89 -0.77 6.78
C PHE A 239 6.91 -1.35 5.35
N TYR A 240 8.09 -1.38 4.72
CA TYR A 240 8.25 -2.02 3.41
C TYR A 240 7.90 -3.51 3.46
N LYS A 241 8.45 -4.25 4.43
CA LYS A 241 8.16 -5.69 4.60
C LYS A 241 6.67 -5.98 4.87
N TRP A 242 6.05 -5.15 5.71
CA TRP A 242 4.63 -5.24 5.98
C TRP A 242 3.82 -5.01 4.71
N PHE A 243 4.21 -4.01 3.94
CA PHE A 243 3.54 -3.67 2.70
C PHE A 243 3.67 -4.79 1.66
N MET A 244 4.87 -5.37 1.50
CA MET A 244 5.10 -6.50 0.60
C MET A 244 4.28 -7.74 1.01
N ALA A 245 4.15 -7.99 2.31
CA ALA A 245 3.28 -9.05 2.81
C ALA A 245 1.80 -8.78 2.48
N MET A 246 1.31 -7.58 2.70
CA MET A 246 -0.05 -7.17 2.34
C MET A 246 -0.33 -7.31 0.84
N SER A 247 0.60 -6.85 0.00
CA SER A 247 0.48 -6.94 -1.46
C SER A 247 0.45 -8.39 -1.94
N SER A 248 1.29 -9.27 -1.37
CA SER A 248 1.29 -10.69 -1.73
C SER A 248 -0.01 -11.40 -1.32
N GLU A 249 -0.57 -11.08 -0.17
CA GLU A 249 -1.86 -11.61 0.27
C GLU A 249 -3.02 -11.13 -0.63
N SER A 250 -3.02 -9.86 -1.04
CA SER A 250 -4.07 -9.34 -1.93
C SER A 250 -4.01 -9.92 -3.35
N MET A 251 -2.82 -10.27 -3.85
CA MET A 251 -2.64 -10.91 -5.16
C MET A 251 -2.90 -12.44 -5.15
N ALA A 252 -2.88 -13.07 -3.97
CA ALA A 252 -2.98 -14.54 -3.84
C ALA A 252 -4.41 -15.10 -3.99
N HIS A 253 -5.40 -14.31 -4.33
CA HIS A 253 -6.79 -14.74 -4.40
C HIS A 253 -7.14 -15.55 -5.68
N PHE A 254 -6.51 -16.71 -5.84
CA PHE A 254 -7.05 -17.78 -6.70
C PHE A 254 -7.83 -18.78 -5.84
N PRO A 255 -9.18 -18.79 -5.89
CA PRO A 255 -10.03 -19.50 -4.92
C PRO A 255 -9.76 -21.00 -4.78
N MET A 256 -9.09 -21.63 -5.72
CA MET A 256 -8.87 -23.09 -5.73
C MET A 256 -7.48 -23.54 -5.26
N PHE A 257 -6.51 -22.62 -5.13
CA PHE A 257 -5.12 -23.00 -4.83
C PHE A 257 -4.40 -22.04 -3.87
N SER A 258 -5.09 -21.05 -3.32
CA SER A 258 -4.48 -20.11 -2.39
C SER A 258 -4.31 -20.75 -1.02
N PRO A 259 -3.14 -20.61 -0.37
CA PRO A 259 -3.00 -20.93 1.03
C PRO A 259 -3.96 -20.08 1.86
N GLN A 260 -4.22 -20.50 3.10
CA GLN A 260 -4.99 -19.64 4.01
C GLN A 260 -4.25 -18.30 4.19
N PRO A 261 -4.99 -17.17 4.25
CA PRO A 261 -4.39 -15.88 4.48
C PRO A 261 -3.49 -15.91 5.72
N ALA A 262 -2.25 -15.48 5.57
CA ALA A 262 -1.35 -15.35 6.71
C ALA A 262 -1.68 -14.08 7.50
N ASN A 263 -1.41 -14.09 8.81
CA ASN A 263 -1.44 -12.86 9.58
C ASN A 263 -0.31 -11.94 9.12
N LEU A 264 -0.65 -10.71 8.80
CA LEU A 264 0.36 -9.69 8.50
C LEU A 264 1.25 -9.47 9.73
N PRO A 265 2.55 -9.21 9.53
CA PRO A 265 3.42 -8.82 10.63
C PRO A 265 2.91 -7.53 11.29
N THR A 266 3.25 -7.31 12.56
CA THR A 266 2.89 -6.07 13.28
C THR A 266 4.08 -5.58 14.07
N ASN A 267 4.28 -4.26 14.11
CA ASN A 267 5.20 -3.58 15.01
C ASN A 267 4.47 -2.87 16.16
N ILE A 268 3.20 -3.19 16.37
CA ILE A 268 2.42 -2.66 17.49
C ILE A 268 2.56 -3.61 18.67
N GLU A 269 3.06 -3.12 19.79
CA GLU A 269 3.13 -3.85 21.05
C GLU A 269 1.80 -3.72 21.82
N GLY A 270 1.41 -4.75 22.56
CA GLY A 270 0.14 -4.83 23.30
C GLY A 270 -0.93 -5.65 22.59
N ASN A 271 -2.20 -5.45 22.96
CA ASN A 271 -3.33 -6.20 22.37
C ASN A 271 -3.86 -5.52 21.09
N ALA A 272 -2.98 -5.26 20.17
CA ALA A 272 -3.29 -4.65 18.88
C ALA A 272 -2.57 -5.35 17.73
N ILE A 273 -2.98 -5.05 16.51
CA ILE A 273 -2.34 -5.47 15.25
C ILE A 273 -2.28 -4.28 14.30
N GLY A 274 -1.55 -4.42 13.22
CA GLY A 274 -1.45 -3.39 12.19
C GLY A 274 -0.03 -2.85 12.05
N VAL A 275 0.09 -1.63 11.60
CA VAL A 275 1.38 -1.04 11.27
C VAL A 275 1.48 0.43 11.71
N PHE A 276 2.62 0.78 12.23
CA PHE A 276 3.12 2.13 12.38
C PHE A 276 4.29 2.30 11.43
N GLY A 277 4.00 2.82 10.23
CA GLY A 277 4.97 2.99 9.14
C GLY A 277 5.48 4.42 9.06
N LEU A 278 6.75 4.56 8.65
CA LEU A 278 7.39 5.84 8.40
C LEU A 278 8.03 5.86 7.02
N ALA A 279 7.93 7.00 6.33
CA ALA A 279 8.55 7.17 5.03
C ALA A 279 8.94 8.62 4.75
N SER A 280 10.15 8.83 4.24
CA SER A 280 10.55 10.11 3.65
C SER A 280 9.98 10.27 2.25
N VAL A 281 9.56 11.47 1.90
CA VAL A 281 8.88 11.73 0.62
C VAL A 281 9.69 12.70 -0.25
N THR A 282 9.97 12.27 -1.47
CA THR A 282 10.48 13.11 -2.54
C THR A 282 9.37 13.36 -3.56
N LYS A 283 9.10 14.61 -3.93
CA LYS A 283 8.07 14.97 -4.90
C LYS A 283 8.71 15.47 -6.20
N LEU A 284 8.22 14.95 -7.31
CA LEU A 284 8.54 15.39 -8.65
C LEU A 284 7.25 15.64 -9.43
N SER A 285 7.27 16.61 -10.33
CA SER A 285 6.11 16.88 -11.18
C SER A 285 6.55 17.11 -12.61
N VAL A 286 5.76 16.59 -13.54
CA VAL A 286 5.91 16.87 -14.97
C VAL A 286 4.60 17.42 -15.54
N THR A 287 4.70 18.41 -16.41
CA THR A 287 3.55 18.91 -17.16
C THR A 287 3.50 18.21 -18.51
N ILE A 288 2.35 17.66 -18.85
CA ILE A 288 2.12 16.99 -20.13
C ILE A 288 2.15 18.04 -21.24
N GLY A 289 3.16 17.98 -22.11
CA GLY A 289 3.25 18.83 -23.30
C GLY A 289 2.58 18.15 -24.50
N ASP A 290 3.09 16.99 -24.90
CA ASP A 290 2.51 16.17 -25.97
C ASP A 290 1.98 14.84 -25.36
N PRO A 291 0.67 14.64 -25.27
CA PRO A 291 0.11 13.41 -24.71
C PRO A 291 0.40 12.16 -25.59
N GLU A 292 0.80 12.34 -26.84
CA GLU A 292 1.19 11.28 -27.78
C GLU A 292 2.73 11.05 -27.83
N ARG A 293 3.50 11.73 -26.97
CA ARG A 293 4.96 11.61 -26.88
C ARG A 293 5.40 10.15 -26.79
N THR A 294 6.37 9.76 -27.63
CA THR A 294 6.88 8.39 -27.69
C THR A 294 8.04 8.16 -26.73
N ARG A 295 8.32 6.89 -26.39
CA ARG A 295 9.52 6.53 -25.61
C ARG A 295 10.81 7.05 -26.26
N MET A 296 10.88 7.04 -27.60
CA MET A 296 12.06 7.52 -28.31
C MET A 296 12.25 9.04 -28.16
N ASP A 297 11.17 9.81 -28.11
CA ASP A 297 11.24 11.25 -27.90
C ASP A 297 11.74 11.55 -26.49
N MET A 298 11.21 10.84 -25.47
CA MET A 298 11.70 10.93 -24.10
C MET A 298 13.21 10.61 -24.02
N LEU A 299 13.66 9.53 -24.63
CA LEU A 299 15.06 9.13 -24.58
C LEU A 299 15.99 10.13 -25.26
N LYS A 300 15.57 10.78 -26.35
CA LYS A 300 16.39 11.80 -27.03
C LYS A 300 16.67 13.03 -26.14
N ASP A 301 15.75 13.37 -25.25
CA ASP A 301 15.92 14.54 -24.38
C ASP A 301 16.93 14.24 -23.26
N HIS A 302 17.06 12.99 -22.82
CA HIS A 302 17.93 12.59 -21.74
C HIS A 302 19.27 11.97 -22.18
N ILE A 303 19.32 11.36 -23.37
CA ILE A 303 20.53 10.75 -23.90
C ILE A 303 21.09 11.66 -25.00
N LYS A 304 22.19 12.32 -24.68
CA LYS A 304 23.01 13.01 -25.69
C LYS A 304 23.81 11.94 -26.44
N PHE A 305 23.40 11.62 -27.65
CA PHE A 305 24.16 10.78 -28.60
C PHE A 305 25.38 11.55 -29.12
#